data_29ef5803ee15f508dcd3db5dd75ec260
#
_entry.id   29ef5803ee15f508dcd3db5dd75ec260
#
_cell.length_a   1.000
_cell.length_b   1.000
_cell.length_c   1.000
_cell.angle_alpha   90.00
_cell.angle_beta   90.00
_cell.angle_gamma   90.00
#
_symmetry.space_group_name_H-M   'P 1'
#
loop_
_entity.id
_entity.type
_entity.pdbx_description
1 polymer ?
#
loop_
_entity_poly.entity_id
_entity_poly.type
_entity_poly.pdbx_seq_one_letter_code
_entity_poly.pdbx_strand_id
1 'polypeptide(L)'
;VAQALEQQGATVHWLGTLMGMENDLLADTGFVYHAINMQGLRRNGMGRLLKAPGTLLKATLACVKIIRSNHIDVVVGFGGYVTAPGGLAAKICKVPLLIHEQNAIAGMSNRYLAKMANRVLQAFPNTFRENKPDGLVTVGNPVREAIVELPPPEARIDPNDQSPLRLLVIGGSLGAQVLNQTIAPTLKLLENQPSQHRPPTAPNIQRWQVRHQCGRNNLTDTQAVYDQADLQHTQYEVTPFIADMAEAYAWADVIVCRAGALTVTEVATAGLLAVFVPLPH
;
A
#
# COMPACT_ATOMS: atom_id res chain seq x y z
N VAL A 1 8.82 7.77 -6.42
CA VAL A 1 9.14 9.19 -6.18
C VAL A 1 10.63 9.38 -5.92
N ALA A 2 11.23 8.72 -4.92
CA ALA A 2 12.66 8.86 -4.59
C ALA A 2 13.55 8.54 -5.80
N GLN A 3 13.36 7.39 -6.43
CA GLN A 3 14.08 6.98 -7.64
C GLN A 3 13.91 7.98 -8.80
N ALA A 4 12.68 8.47 -9.01
CA ALA A 4 12.44 9.46 -10.05
C ALA A 4 13.12 10.81 -9.79
N LEU A 5 13.26 11.21 -8.52
CA LEU A 5 14.02 12.41 -8.14
C LEU A 5 15.52 12.21 -8.35
N GLU A 6 16.05 11.04 -7.98
CA GLU A 6 17.45 10.68 -8.20
C GLU A 6 17.81 10.68 -9.70
N GLN A 7 16.95 10.12 -10.55
CA GLN A 7 17.11 10.16 -12.00
C GLN A 7 17.14 11.60 -12.55
N GLN A 8 16.51 12.54 -11.85
CA GLN A 8 16.56 13.98 -12.17
C GLN A 8 17.75 14.71 -11.52
N GLY A 9 18.68 13.98 -10.91
CA GLY A 9 19.89 14.52 -10.31
C GLY A 9 19.77 14.97 -8.85
N ALA A 10 18.68 14.65 -8.15
CA ALA A 10 18.55 14.93 -6.74
C ALA A 10 19.30 13.89 -5.88
N THR A 11 19.98 14.33 -4.83
CA THR A 11 20.52 13.44 -3.82
C THR A 11 19.44 13.13 -2.79
N VAL A 12 19.05 11.86 -2.69
CA VAL A 12 17.95 11.44 -1.82
C VAL A 12 18.46 10.92 -0.48
N HIS A 13 18.00 11.56 0.59
CA HIS A 13 18.19 11.13 1.97
C HIS A 13 16.88 10.58 2.52
N TRP A 14 16.89 9.36 3.05
CA TRP A 14 15.71 8.71 3.59
C TRP A 14 15.71 8.75 5.11
N LEU A 15 14.63 9.24 5.71
CA LEU A 15 14.44 9.26 7.16
C LEU A 15 13.51 8.12 7.57
N GLY A 16 13.99 7.23 8.42
CA GLY A 16 13.23 6.09 8.93
C GLY A 16 13.51 5.81 10.42
N THR A 17 13.19 4.59 10.85
CA THR A 17 13.44 4.15 12.23
C THR A 17 14.46 3.02 12.28
N LEU A 18 15.09 2.85 13.46
CA LEU A 18 16.11 1.81 13.67
C LEU A 18 15.60 0.38 13.43
N MET A 19 14.31 0.13 13.62
CA MET A 19 13.67 -1.19 13.46
C MET A 19 12.56 -1.18 12.40
N GLY A 20 12.59 -0.23 11.48
CA GLY A 20 11.62 -0.14 10.40
C GLY A 20 11.93 -1.15 9.28
N MET A 21 10.88 -1.63 8.61
CA MET A 21 11.03 -2.48 7.40
C MET A 21 11.75 -1.74 6.26
N GLU A 22 11.88 -0.43 6.39
CA GLU A 22 12.56 0.44 5.43
C GLU A 22 14.03 0.07 5.26
N ASN A 23 14.70 -0.43 6.32
CA ASN A 23 16.09 -0.87 6.26
C ASN A 23 16.31 -1.96 5.21
N ASP A 24 15.43 -2.98 5.21
CA ASP A 24 15.53 -4.12 4.29
C ASP A 24 15.17 -3.70 2.86
N LEU A 25 14.17 -2.83 2.73
CA LEU A 25 13.67 -2.37 1.43
C LEU A 25 14.61 -1.39 0.72
N LEU A 26 15.47 -0.69 1.47
CA LEU A 26 16.37 0.32 0.93
C LEU A 26 17.81 -0.16 0.79
N ALA A 27 18.14 -1.37 1.27
CA ALA A 27 19.50 -1.90 1.27
C ALA A 27 20.16 -1.85 -0.13
N ASP A 28 19.39 -2.11 -1.18
CA ASP A 28 19.87 -2.19 -2.55
C ASP A 28 19.62 -0.89 -3.37
N THR A 29 19.13 0.18 -2.73
CA THR A 29 18.74 1.40 -3.47
C THR A 29 19.83 2.46 -3.57
N GLY A 30 20.90 2.35 -2.78
CA GLY A 30 21.95 3.38 -2.72
C GLY A 30 21.55 4.68 -2.00
N PHE A 31 20.32 4.81 -1.50
CA PHE A 31 19.88 5.99 -0.76
C PHE A 31 20.57 6.11 0.59
N VAL A 32 20.88 7.36 0.99
CA VAL A 32 21.45 7.64 2.32
C VAL A 32 20.37 7.50 3.38
N TYR A 33 20.44 6.44 4.19
CA TYR A 33 19.46 6.16 5.23
C TYR A 33 19.84 6.80 6.57
N HIS A 34 18.89 7.52 7.17
CA HIS A 34 19.02 8.12 8.49
C HIS A 34 17.98 7.52 9.44
N ALA A 35 18.45 6.78 10.44
CA ALA A 35 17.59 6.19 11.45
C ALA A 35 17.41 7.11 12.66
N ILE A 36 16.16 7.33 13.07
CA ILE A 36 15.84 8.01 14.34
C ILE A 36 15.18 7.03 15.31
N ASN A 37 15.42 7.26 16.61
CA ASN A 37 14.78 6.46 17.64
C ASN A 37 13.38 7.02 17.93
N MET A 38 12.40 6.52 17.20
CA MET A 38 10.99 6.86 17.36
C MET A 38 10.11 5.65 17.20
N GLN A 39 9.10 5.52 18.04
CA GLN A 39 8.09 4.45 17.96
C GLN A 39 6.70 5.07 17.83
N GLY A 40 5.82 4.38 17.09
CA GLY A 40 4.43 4.81 16.94
C GLY A 40 3.70 4.87 18.28
N LEU A 41 2.88 5.90 18.46
CA LEU A 41 2.13 6.13 19.71
C LEU A 41 0.85 5.26 19.82
N ARG A 42 0.38 4.68 18.73
CA ARG A 42 -0.84 3.84 18.70
C ARG A 42 -0.62 2.52 19.44
N ARG A 43 -1.58 2.15 20.30
CA ARG A 43 -1.67 0.90 21.09
C ARG A 43 -0.71 0.74 22.29
N ASN A 44 -0.17 1.83 22.81
CA ASN A 44 0.73 1.76 23.96
C ASN A 44 0.19 2.61 25.12
N GLY A 45 0.08 1.99 26.31
CA GLY A 45 -0.60 2.53 27.49
C GLY A 45 -0.19 3.95 27.95
N MET A 46 -0.91 4.50 28.93
CA MET A 46 -0.88 5.88 29.41
C MET A 46 0.53 6.39 29.80
N GLY A 47 1.43 5.53 30.27
CA GLY A 47 2.80 5.92 30.63
C GLY A 47 3.68 6.36 29.44
N ARG A 48 3.38 5.87 28.21
CA ARG A 48 4.07 6.32 26.98
C ARG A 48 3.54 7.65 26.46
N LEU A 49 2.28 7.95 26.70
CA LEU A 49 1.68 9.24 26.31
C LEU A 49 2.35 10.41 27.05
N LEU A 50 2.69 10.22 28.33
CA LEU A 50 3.42 11.20 29.13
C LEU A 50 4.87 11.43 28.65
N LYS A 51 5.53 10.42 28.08
CA LYS A 51 6.89 10.50 27.53
C LYS A 51 6.93 10.97 26.06
N ALA A 52 5.77 11.02 25.38
CA ALA A 52 5.68 11.35 23.97
C ALA A 52 6.28 12.72 23.60
N PRO A 53 6.04 13.83 24.37
CA PRO A 53 6.64 15.13 24.05
C PRO A 53 8.16 15.12 24.08
N GLY A 54 8.76 14.48 25.09
CA GLY A 54 10.21 14.36 25.21
C GLY A 54 10.83 13.52 24.09
N THR A 55 10.15 12.44 23.68
CA THR A 55 10.58 11.59 22.56
C THR A 55 10.50 12.36 21.24
N LEU A 56 9.41 13.09 21.00
CA LEU A 56 9.24 13.93 19.81
C LEU A 56 10.31 15.02 19.74
N LEU A 57 10.60 15.68 20.88
CA LEU A 57 11.65 16.71 20.94
C LEU A 57 13.03 16.13 20.59
N LYS A 58 13.41 15.00 21.18
CA LYS A 58 14.69 14.34 20.89
C LYS A 58 14.78 13.92 19.41
N ALA A 59 13.73 13.34 18.86
CA ALA A 59 13.66 12.96 17.46
C ALA A 59 13.75 14.19 16.53
N THR A 60 13.07 15.29 16.88
CA THR A 60 13.15 16.55 16.12
C THR A 60 14.57 17.13 16.14
N LEU A 61 15.24 17.14 17.27
CA LEU A 61 16.64 17.61 17.36
C LEU A 61 17.59 16.72 16.52
N ALA A 62 17.38 15.41 16.51
CA ALA A 62 18.14 14.52 15.63
C ALA A 62 17.90 14.86 14.15
N CYS A 63 16.64 15.09 13.75
CA CYS A 63 16.32 15.53 12.39
C CYS A 63 16.93 16.90 12.04
N VAL A 64 16.95 17.86 12.97
CA VAL A 64 17.64 19.16 12.77
C VAL A 64 19.12 18.96 12.47
N LYS A 65 19.78 18.05 13.21
CA LYS A 65 21.18 17.72 12.96
C LYS A 65 21.36 17.11 11.56
N ILE A 66 20.50 16.15 11.17
CA ILE A 66 20.55 15.52 9.84
C ILE A 66 20.39 16.57 8.74
N ILE A 67 19.37 17.42 8.83
CA ILE A 67 19.11 18.47 7.84
C ILE A 67 20.31 19.40 7.65
N ARG A 68 20.89 19.86 8.75
CA ARG A 68 22.03 20.78 8.71
C ARG A 68 23.32 20.14 8.23
N SER A 69 23.64 18.93 8.73
CA SER A 69 24.88 18.23 8.38
C SER A 69 24.94 17.74 6.94
N ASN A 70 23.77 17.51 6.32
CA ASN A 70 23.67 17.02 4.95
C ASN A 70 23.16 18.09 3.97
N HIS A 71 23.05 19.35 4.41
CA HIS A 71 22.63 20.49 3.57
C HIS A 71 21.32 20.18 2.80
N ILE A 72 20.31 19.64 3.51
CA ILE A 72 19.03 19.27 2.88
C ILE A 72 18.28 20.52 2.43
N ASP A 73 17.94 20.57 1.15
CA ASP A 73 17.26 21.69 0.51
C ASP A 73 15.73 21.64 0.66
N VAL A 74 15.15 20.43 0.76
CA VAL A 74 13.71 20.23 0.86
C VAL A 74 13.39 18.97 1.66
N VAL A 75 12.30 19.02 2.43
CA VAL A 75 11.78 17.86 3.16
C VAL A 75 10.42 17.48 2.57
N VAL A 76 10.27 16.19 2.21
CA VAL A 76 9.00 15.63 1.71
C VAL A 76 8.48 14.62 2.71
N GLY A 77 7.28 14.83 3.23
CA GLY A 77 6.63 13.96 4.19
C GLY A 77 5.48 13.16 3.57
N PHE A 78 5.53 11.84 3.70
CA PHE A 78 4.49 10.91 3.22
C PHE A 78 3.60 10.37 4.35
N GLY A 79 3.58 11.02 5.51
CA GLY A 79 2.80 10.56 6.66
C GLY A 79 3.57 9.59 7.55
N GLY A 80 2.84 8.96 8.46
CA GLY A 80 3.44 8.13 9.51
C GLY A 80 4.00 8.95 10.67
N TYR A 81 4.53 8.25 11.66
CA TYR A 81 5.02 8.90 12.89
C TYR A 81 6.42 9.53 12.73
N VAL A 82 7.20 9.09 11.75
CA VAL A 82 8.54 9.64 11.42
C VAL A 82 8.43 11.01 10.75
N THR A 83 7.37 11.24 10.01
CA THR A 83 7.14 12.52 9.30
C THR A 83 7.00 13.69 10.28
N ALA A 84 6.43 13.47 11.46
CA ALA A 84 6.21 14.56 12.43
C ALA A 84 7.52 15.24 12.87
N PRO A 85 8.55 14.54 13.41
CA PRO A 85 9.81 15.18 13.78
C PRO A 85 10.58 15.73 12.57
N GLY A 86 10.53 15.07 11.40
CA GLY A 86 11.15 15.57 10.16
C GLY A 86 10.55 16.90 9.71
N GLY A 87 9.22 17.01 9.69
CA GLY A 87 8.52 18.24 9.33
C GLY A 87 8.74 19.39 10.31
N LEU A 88 8.75 19.11 11.62
CA LEU A 88 9.09 20.11 12.65
C LEU A 88 10.53 20.60 12.47
N ALA A 89 11.46 19.70 12.21
CA ALA A 89 12.87 20.05 11.97
C ALA A 89 13.05 20.91 10.72
N ALA A 90 12.32 20.60 9.62
CA ALA A 90 12.31 21.43 8.42
C ALA A 90 11.89 22.87 8.74
N LYS A 91 10.84 23.06 9.54
CA LYS A 91 10.39 24.38 9.97
C LYS A 91 11.44 25.11 10.81
N ILE A 92 12.10 24.43 11.76
CA ILE A 92 13.17 24.99 12.59
C ILE A 92 14.37 25.40 11.73
N CYS A 93 14.72 24.58 10.74
CA CYS A 93 15.84 24.85 9.85
C CYS A 93 15.49 25.85 8.71
N LYS A 94 14.22 26.27 8.61
CA LYS A 94 13.69 27.11 7.50
C LYS A 94 13.85 26.46 6.12
N VAL A 95 13.83 25.13 6.08
CA VAL A 95 13.85 24.33 4.85
C VAL A 95 12.40 24.10 4.38
N PRO A 96 12.11 24.25 3.08
CA PRO A 96 10.78 23.97 2.55
C PRO A 96 10.26 22.59 2.92
N LEU A 97 9.00 22.53 3.35
CA LEU A 97 8.30 21.30 3.68
C LEU A 97 7.16 21.05 2.70
N LEU A 98 7.18 19.89 2.05
CA LEU A 98 6.10 19.36 1.25
C LEU A 98 5.46 18.17 1.98
N ILE A 99 4.15 18.09 1.98
CA ILE A 99 3.40 16.95 2.52
C ILE A 99 2.59 16.31 1.40
N HIS A 100 2.66 14.99 1.32
CA HIS A 100 1.77 14.20 0.47
C HIS A 100 0.91 13.28 1.35
N GLU A 101 -0.41 13.32 1.19
CA GLU A 101 -1.34 12.43 1.87
C GLU A 101 -1.93 11.44 0.86
N GLN A 102 -1.67 10.15 1.11
CA GLN A 102 -2.07 9.05 0.25
C GLN A 102 -3.51 8.59 0.48
N ASN A 103 -4.02 8.79 1.69
CA ASN A 103 -5.32 8.27 2.11
C ASN A 103 -6.45 9.25 1.83
N ALA A 104 -7.67 8.73 1.73
CA ALA A 104 -8.88 9.56 1.59
C ALA A 104 -9.20 10.40 2.84
N ILE A 105 -8.59 10.05 3.99
CA ILE A 105 -8.68 10.81 5.25
C ILE A 105 -7.26 11.08 5.73
N ALA A 106 -6.94 12.35 5.95
CA ALA A 106 -5.60 12.74 6.36
C ALA A 106 -5.21 12.16 7.71
N GLY A 107 -4.02 11.54 7.74
CA GLY A 107 -3.41 11.05 8.96
C GLY A 107 -3.05 12.17 9.92
N MET A 108 -2.97 11.87 11.23
CA MET A 108 -2.75 12.86 12.28
C MET A 108 -1.48 13.70 12.02
N SER A 109 -0.36 13.08 11.69
CA SER A 109 0.89 13.80 11.41
C SER A 109 0.71 14.80 10.26
N ASN A 110 0.11 14.35 9.15
CA ASN A 110 -0.12 15.20 7.98
C ASN A 110 -1.13 16.32 8.27
N ARG A 111 -2.17 16.06 9.08
CA ARG A 111 -3.14 17.12 9.48
C ARG A 111 -2.49 18.27 10.25
N TYR A 112 -1.52 17.96 11.13
CA TYR A 112 -0.79 19.01 11.88
C TYR A 112 0.28 19.70 11.02
N LEU A 113 1.06 18.94 10.28
CA LEU A 113 2.13 19.49 9.45
C LEU A 113 1.62 20.30 8.26
N ALA A 114 0.45 19.97 7.73
CA ALA A 114 -0.17 20.72 6.65
C ALA A 114 -0.39 22.21 6.98
N LYS A 115 -0.55 22.54 8.28
CA LYS A 115 -0.70 23.94 8.72
C LYS A 115 0.59 24.78 8.60
N MET A 116 1.73 24.13 8.44
CA MET A 116 3.04 24.79 8.37
C MET A 116 3.82 24.43 7.10
N ALA A 117 3.29 23.53 6.28
CA ALA A 117 3.91 23.09 5.05
C ALA A 117 3.84 24.17 3.98
N ASN A 118 4.84 24.23 3.11
CA ASN A 118 4.89 25.14 1.97
C ASN A 118 3.97 24.66 0.84
N ARG A 119 3.78 23.34 0.72
CA ARG A 119 2.86 22.72 -0.22
C ARG A 119 2.24 21.49 0.40
N VAL A 120 0.96 21.27 0.16
CA VAL A 120 0.24 20.06 0.55
C VAL A 120 -0.35 19.41 -0.69
N LEU A 121 0.03 18.16 -0.89
CA LEU A 121 -0.43 17.32 -1.97
C LEU A 121 -1.37 16.26 -1.40
N GLN A 122 -2.46 15.98 -2.08
CA GLN A 122 -3.38 14.91 -1.69
C GLN A 122 -3.65 13.97 -2.86
N ALA A 123 -3.82 12.69 -2.56
CA ALA A 123 -4.17 11.72 -3.58
C ALA A 123 -5.64 11.77 -3.97
N PHE A 124 -6.52 11.94 -3.00
CA PHE A 124 -7.96 11.97 -3.22
C PHE A 124 -8.53 13.37 -2.93
N PRO A 125 -9.55 13.81 -3.67
CA PRO A 125 -10.26 15.04 -3.36
C PRO A 125 -10.86 15.00 -1.94
N ASN A 126 -10.88 16.15 -1.27
CA ASN A 126 -11.47 16.31 0.05
C ASN A 126 -10.80 15.54 1.20
N THR A 127 -9.56 15.10 1.06
CA THR A 127 -8.79 14.45 2.14
C THR A 127 -8.66 15.35 3.38
N PHE A 128 -8.55 16.68 3.20
CA PHE A 128 -8.48 17.68 4.28
C PHE A 128 -9.78 18.47 4.42
N ARG A 129 -10.92 17.77 4.64
CA ARG A 129 -12.28 18.38 4.65
C ARG A 129 -12.46 19.51 5.67
N GLU A 130 -11.95 19.31 6.89
CA GLU A 130 -12.21 20.22 8.03
C GLU A 130 -11.24 21.41 8.08
N ASN A 131 -10.06 21.29 7.51
CA ASN A 131 -9.03 22.32 7.51
C ASN A 131 -8.28 22.26 6.18
N LYS A 132 -8.83 22.88 5.16
CA LYS A 132 -8.17 22.94 3.84
C LYS A 132 -6.91 23.80 3.94
N PRO A 133 -5.71 23.20 3.78
CA PRO A 133 -4.47 23.96 3.82
C PRO A 133 -4.35 24.89 2.62
N ASP A 134 -3.61 26.00 2.79
CA ASP A 134 -3.24 26.84 1.68
C ASP A 134 -2.34 26.07 0.70
N GLY A 135 -2.53 26.30 -0.59
CA GLY A 135 -1.74 25.63 -1.62
C GLY A 135 -1.98 24.11 -1.74
N LEU A 136 -3.14 23.61 -1.30
CA LEU A 136 -3.54 22.22 -1.47
C LEU A 136 -3.78 21.88 -2.95
N VAL A 137 -3.11 20.81 -3.42
CA VAL A 137 -3.22 20.32 -4.80
C VAL A 137 -3.56 18.83 -4.80
N THR A 138 -4.51 18.41 -5.61
CA THR A 138 -4.81 16.99 -5.83
C THR A 138 -3.94 16.46 -6.97
N VAL A 139 -3.08 15.48 -6.68
CA VAL A 139 -2.09 14.95 -7.63
C VAL A 139 -2.20 13.43 -7.84
N GLY A 140 -3.08 12.75 -7.12
CA GLY A 140 -3.14 11.28 -7.10
C GLY A 140 -2.05 10.66 -6.21
N ASN A 141 -2.03 9.32 -6.17
CA ASN A 141 -0.96 8.56 -5.55
C ASN A 141 0.13 8.22 -6.57
N PRO A 142 1.41 8.17 -6.16
CA PRO A 142 2.45 7.63 -7.01
C PRO A 142 2.24 6.13 -7.22
N VAL A 143 2.24 5.71 -8.48
CA VAL A 143 2.16 4.30 -8.88
C VAL A 143 3.52 3.87 -9.42
N ARG A 144 3.87 2.60 -9.24
CA ARG A 144 5.10 2.02 -9.79
C ARG A 144 5.05 2.03 -11.32
N GLU A 145 6.15 2.40 -11.95
CA GLU A 145 6.27 2.53 -13.40
C GLU A 145 5.85 1.25 -14.14
N ALA A 146 6.30 0.09 -13.67
CA ALA A 146 5.92 -1.20 -14.22
C ALA A 146 4.40 -1.48 -14.23
N ILE A 147 3.62 -0.84 -13.33
CA ILE A 147 2.16 -0.94 -13.34
C ILE A 147 1.54 0.07 -14.32
N VAL A 148 2.14 1.25 -14.43
CA VAL A 148 1.69 2.29 -15.38
C VAL A 148 1.90 1.84 -16.83
N GLU A 149 2.96 1.09 -17.08
CA GLU A 149 3.33 0.56 -18.41
C GLU A 149 2.57 -0.71 -18.82
N LEU A 150 1.72 -1.24 -17.95
CA LEU A 150 0.89 -2.39 -18.31
C LEU A 150 0.03 -2.08 -19.54
N PRO A 151 -0.08 -3.00 -20.49
CA PRO A 151 -1.01 -2.85 -21.60
C PRO A 151 -2.44 -2.60 -21.07
N PRO A 152 -3.27 -1.84 -21.77
CA PRO A 152 -4.64 -1.59 -21.34
C PRO A 152 -5.47 -2.89 -21.29
N PRO A 153 -6.55 -2.94 -20.50
CA PRO A 153 -7.37 -4.17 -20.33
C PRO A 153 -7.82 -4.82 -21.64
N GLU A 154 -8.16 -4.00 -22.63
CA GLU A 154 -8.63 -4.45 -23.95
C GLU A 154 -7.56 -5.25 -24.72
N ALA A 155 -6.28 -5.02 -24.41
CA ALA A 155 -5.16 -5.75 -24.99
C ALA A 155 -4.76 -7.01 -24.21
N ARG A 156 -5.27 -7.17 -22.97
CA ARG A 156 -4.92 -8.28 -22.07
C ARG A 156 -6.05 -9.27 -21.85
N ILE A 157 -7.28 -8.82 -21.98
CA ILE A 157 -8.49 -9.61 -21.69
C ILE A 157 -9.21 -9.86 -23.02
N ASP A 158 -9.22 -11.11 -23.45
CA ASP A 158 -10.05 -11.54 -24.58
C ASP A 158 -11.44 -11.95 -24.05
N PRO A 159 -12.52 -11.26 -24.41
CA PRO A 159 -13.87 -11.61 -23.97
C PRO A 159 -14.35 -12.97 -24.50
N ASN A 160 -13.68 -13.55 -25.50
CA ASN A 160 -13.98 -14.86 -26.06
C ASN A 160 -13.09 -15.98 -25.47
N ASP A 161 -12.15 -15.63 -24.58
CA ASP A 161 -11.28 -16.62 -23.93
C ASP A 161 -12.14 -17.59 -23.09
N GLN A 162 -11.96 -18.89 -23.35
CA GLN A 162 -12.63 -19.96 -22.62
C GLN A 162 -11.77 -20.52 -21.47
N SER A 163 -10.61 -19.91 -21.22
CA SER A 163 -9.73 -20.24 -20.11
C SER A 163 -10.41 -20.02 -18.75
N PRO A 164 -9.92 -20.65 -17.68
CA PRO A 164 -10.37 -20.37 -16.33
C PRO A 164 -10.19 -18.89 -15.97
N LEU A 165 -11.16 -18.31 -15.29
CA LEU A 165 -11.09 -16.94 -14.77
C LEU A 165 -9.94 -16.81 -13.75
N ARG A 166 -9.06 -15.86 -13.98
CA ARG A 166 -7.87 -15.63 -13.16
C ARG A 166 -8.18 -14.65 -12.04
N LEU A 167 -8.31 -15.20 -10.84
CA LEU A 167 -8.61 -14.45 -9.62
C LEU A 167 -7.35 -14.17 -8.82
N LEU A 168 -7.02 -12.91 -8.64
CA LEU A 168 -5.97 -12.47 -7.73
C LEU A 168 -6.56 -12.05 -6.38
N VAL A 169 -6.00 -12.56 -5.29
CA VAL A 169 -6.43 -12.18 -3.93
C VAL A 169 -5.27 -11.55 -3.17
N ILE A 170 -5.45 -10.32 -2.67
CA ILE A 170 -4.40 -9.56 -1.99
C ILE A 170 -4.86 -9.07 -0.62
N GLY A 171 -4.24 -9.62 0.42
CA GLY A 171 -4.45 -9.22 1.82
C GLY A 171 -3.58 -8.06 2.31
N GLY A 172 -2.55 -7.68 1.53
CA GLY A 172 -1.47 -6.78 1.95
C GLY A 172 -0.33 -7.52 2.65
N SER A 173 0.75 -6.82 3.02
CA SER A 173 1.99 -7.44 3.56
C SER A 173 1.80 -8.26 4.84
N LEU A 174 0.83 -7.91 5.66
CA LEU A 174 0.46 -8.66 6.88
C LEU A 174 -0.65 -9.69 6.63
N GLY A 175 -1.22 -9.70 5.42
CA GLY A 175 -2.38 -10.50 5.07
C GLY A 175 -3.69 -9.89 5.60
N ALA A 176 -4.79 -10.52 5.20
CA ALA A 176 -6.14 -10.16 5.64
C ALA A 176 -6.87 -11.43 6.08
N GLN A 177 -6.95 -11.66 7.39
CA GLN A 177 -7.56 -12.88 7.94
C GLN A 177 -8.95 -13.17 7.36
N VAL A 178 -9.78 -12.13 7.17
CA VAL A 178 -11.09 -12.30 6.55
C VAL A 178 -10.98 -12.87 5.13
N LEU A 179 -10.04 -12.41 4.30
CA LEU A 179 -9.83 -12.97 2.96
C LEU A 179 -9.30 -14.39 3.04
N ASN A 180 -8.30 -14.62 3.88
CA ASN A 180 -7.68 -15.93 4.06
C ASN A 180 -8.69 -17.02 4.48
N GLN A 181 -9.73 -16.63 5.24
CA GLN A 181 -10.75 -17.56 5.72
C GLN A 181 -11.98 -17.68 4.81
N THR A 182 -12.27 -16.69 3.98
CA THR A 182 -13.54 -16.66 3.24
C THR A 182 -13.43 -16.98 1.76
N ILE A 183 -12.26 -16.77 1.13
CA ILE A 183 -12.14 -16.95 -0.33
C ILE A 183 -12.38 -18.41 -0.74
N ALA A 184 -11.69 -19.39 -0.15
CA ALA A 184 -11.85 -20.79 -0.54
C ALA A 184 -13.28 -21.32 -0.31
N PRO A 185 -13.94 -21.08 0.85
CA PRO A 185 -15.35 -21.43 1.02
C PRO A 185 -16.28 -20.75 0.01
N THR A 186 -16.01 -19.50 -0.36
CA THR A 186 -16.79 -18.79 -1.37
C THR A 186 -16.64 -19.43 -2.76
N LEU A 187 -15.42 -19.79 -3.15
CA LEU A 187 -15.16 -20.52 -4.39
C LEU A 187 -15.90 -21.86 -4.44
N LYS A 188 -15.93 -22.59 -3.32
CA LYS A 188 -16.72 -23.84 -3.22
C LYS A 188 -18.21 -23.61 -3.43
N LEU A 189 -18.76 -22.54 -2.87
CA LEU A 189 -20.16 -22.17 -3.12
C LEU A 189 -20.40 -21.86 -4.60
N LEU A 190 -19.47 -21.13 -5.23
CA LEU A 190 -19.56 -20.79 -6.66
C LEU A 190 -19.44 -22.01 -7.58
N GLU A 191 -18.59 -22.99 -7.23
CA GLU A 191 -18.50 -24.26 -7.96
C GLU A 191 -19.82 -25.04 -7.94
N ASN A 192 -20.53 -24.99 -6.83
CA ASN A 192 -21.79 -25.72 -6.64
C ASN A 192 -23.03 -25.01 -7.21
N GLN A 193 -22.90 -23.74 -7.61
CA GLN A 193 -24.00 -23.02 -8.23
C GLN A 193 -24.18 -23.43 -9.71
N PRO A 194 -25.41 -23.76 -10.13
CA PRO A 194 -25.71 -23.95 -11.55
C PRO A 194 -25.43 -22.62 -12.29
N SER A 195 -24.59 -22.66 -13.30
CA SER A 195 -24.32 -21.47 -14.10
C SER A 195 -25.55 -21.10 -14.91
N GLN A 196 -26.25 -20.05 -14.53
CA GLN A 196 -27.46 -19.55 -15.24
C GLN A 196 -27.15 -19.09 -16.67
N HIS A 197 -25.89 -18.93 -17.05
CA HIS A 197 -25.48 -18.38 -18.35
C HIS A 197 -24.66 -19.36 -19.21
N ARG A 198 -24.58 -20.66 -18.85
CA ARG A 198 -23.77 -21.63 -19.56
C ARG A 198 -24.66 -22.74 -20.17
N PRO A 199 -24.47 -23.10 -21.43
CA PRO A 199 -25.20 -24.22 -22.01
C PRO A 199 -24.87 -25.54 -21.29
N PRO A 200 -25.84 -26.43 -21.08
CA PRO A 200 -25.67 -27.71 -20.38
C PRO A 200 -24.61 -28.64 -21.01
N THR A 201 -24.26 -28.39 -22.27
CA THR A 201 -23.29 -29.17 -23.04
C THR A 201 -21.85 -28.71 -22.94
N ALA A 202 -21.56 -27.64 -22.21
CA ALA A 202 -20.19 -27.17 -22.06
C ALA A 202 -19.37 -28.16 -21.19
N PRO A 203 -18.15 -28.55 -21.61
CA PRO A 203 -17.33 -29.49 -20.87
C PRO A 203 -17.06 -28.96 -19.46
N ASN A 204 -16.78 -29.87 -18.51
CA ASN A 204 -16.48 -29.58 -17.11
C ASN A 204 -15.10 -28.93 -17.03
N ILE A 205 -15.05 -27.63 -17.39
CA ILE A 205 -13.80 -26.84 -17.45
C ILE A 205 -13.56 -26.25 -16.08
N GLN A 206 -12.30 -26.24 -15.69
CA GLN A 206 -11.78 -25.51 -14.56
C GLN A 206 -12.33 -24.07 -14.59
N ARG A 207 -13.04 -23.65 -13.53
CA ARG A 207 -13.76 -22.36 -13.53
C ARG A 207 -12.88 -21.22 -13.07
N TRP A 208 -11.90 -21.53 -12.20
CA TRP A 208 -11.04 -20.53 -11.56
C TRP A 208 -9.59 -20.96 -11.53
N GLN A 209 -8.73 -19.99 -11.76
CA GLN A 209 -7.32 -20.06 -11.41
C GLN A 209 -7.04 -18.96 -10.40
N VAL A 210 -6.58 -19.31 -9.21
CA VAL A 210 -6.47 -18.38 -8.07
C VAL A 210 -5.02 -18.24 -7.64
N ARG A 211 -4.57 -16.98 -7.52
CA ARG A 211 -3.35 -16.64 -6.80
C ARG A 211 -3.73 -15.86 -5.55
N HIS A 212 -3.41 -16.39 -4.37
CA HIS A 212 -3.78 -15.79 -3.09
C HIS A 212 -2.55 -15.42 -2.28
N GLN A 213 -2.31 -14.11 -2.13
CA GLN A 213 -1.29 -13.58 -1.21
C GLN A 213 -1.87 -13.45 0.20
N CYS A 214 -1.50 -14.39 1.07
CA CYS A 214 -2.08 -14.53 2.42
C CYS A 214 -1.37 -13.72 3.52
N GLY A 215 -0.16 -13.16 3.24
CA GLY A 215 0.68 -12.48 4.23
C GLY A 215 1.70 -13.41 4.89
N ARG A 216 2.82 -12.83 5.35
CA ARG A 216 4.05 -13.56 5.73
C ARG A 216 3.87 -14.71 6.72
N ASN A 217 2.94 -14.63 7.66
CA ASN A 217 2.79 -15.63 8.74
C ASN A 217 1.51 -16.46 8.63
N ASN A 218 0.82 -16.43 7.50
CA ASN A 218 -0.51 -17.02 7.37
C ASN A 218 -0.57 -18.17 6.35
N LEU A 219 0.59 -18.58 5.80
CA LEU A 219 0.63 -19.56 4.70
C LEU A 219 -0.01 -20.90 5.11
N THR A 220 0.44 -21.50 6.21
CA THR A 220 -0.05 -22.79 6.68
C THR A 220 -1.55 -22.80 6.97
N ASP A 221 -2.02 -21.78 7.68
CA ASP A 221 -3.44 -21.68 8.05
C ASP A 221 -4.32 -21.43 6.82
N THR A 222 -3.86 -20.59 5.89
CA THR A 222 -4.61 -20.31 4.67
C THR A 222 -4.63 -21.51 3.74
N GLN A 223 -3.50 -22.21 3.59
CA GLN A 223 -3.44 -23.45 2.82
C GLN A 223 -4.42 -24.48 3.35
N ALA A 224 -4.48 -24.68 4.68
CA ALA A 224 -5.43 -25.60 5.31
C ALA A 224 -6.90 -25.26 5.00
N VAL A 225 -7.25 -23.96 4.88
CA VAL A 225 -8.61 -23.54 4.49
C VAL A 225 -8.93 -23.95 3.04
N TYR A 226 -7.96 -23.83 2.13
CA TYR A 226 -8.13 -24.26 0.74
C TYR A 226 -8.25 -25.79 0.66
N ASP A 227 -7.40 -26.53 1.36
CA ASP A 227 -7.42 -28.01 1.38
C ASP A 227 -8.75 -28.54 1.94
N GLN A 228 -9.28 -27.90 2.98
CA GLN A 228 -10.59 -28.26 3.57
C GLN A 228 -11.78 -27.92 2.66
N ALA A 229 -11.63 -26.91 1.79
CA ALA A 229 -12.70 -26.52 0.87
C ALA A 229 -12.97 -27.57 -0.21
N ASP A 230 -12.03 -28.50 -0.46
CA ASP A 230 -12.16 -29.59 -1.44
C ASP A 230 -12.66 -29.08 -2.82
N LEU A 231 -11.93 -28.13 -3.39
CA LEU A 231 -12.26 -27.49 -4.66
C LEU A 231 -12.00 -28.44 -5.83
N GLN A 232 -13.00 -28.70 -6.65
CA GLN A 232 -12.94 -29.67 -7.76
C GLN A 232 -12.64 -29.00 -9.12
N HIS A 233 -12.98 -27.72 -9.25
CA HIS A 233 -12.90 -26.97 -10.52
C HIS A 233 -12.10 -25.68 -10.39
N THR A 234 -11.26 -25.59 -9.37
CA THR A 234 -10.41 -24.42 -9.08
C THR A 234 -8.98 -24.87 -8.91
N GLN A 235 -8.08 -24.29 -9.68
CA GLN A 235 -6.64 -24.33 -9.43
C GLN A 235 -6.26 -23.18 -8.51
N TYR A 236 -5.46 -23.43 -7.49
CA TYR A 236 -5.05 -22.35 -6.58
C TYR A 236 -3.57 -22.44 -6.19
N GLU A 237 -3.00 -21.28 -5.96
CA GLU A 237 -1.68 -21.08 -5.39
C GLU A 237 -1.79 -20.10 -4.23
N VAL A 238 -1.32 -20.50 -3.04
CA VAL A 238 -1.29 -19.65 -1.85
C VAL A 238 0.16 -19.28 -1.58
N THR A 239 0.45 -17.98 -1.54
CA THR A 239 1.80 -17.46 -1.29
C THR A 239 1.80 -16.46 -0.14
N PRO A 240 2.88 -16.41 0.66
CA PRO A 240 2.98 -15.41 1.73
C PRO A 240 3.17 -13.98 1.18
N PHE A 241 3.78 -13.86 -0.01
CA PHE A 241 4.12 -12.58 -0.61
C PHE A 241 4.27 -12.71 -2.13
N ILE A 242 3.84 -11.69 -2.86
CA ILE A 242 4.05 -11.56 -4.32
C ILE A 242 5.06 -10.44 -4.53
N ALA A 243 6.20 -10.75 -5.12
CA ALA A 243 7.27 -9.79 -5.36
C ALA A 243 6.96 -8.89 -6.56
N ASP A 244 6.53 -9.49 -7.68
CA ASP A 244 6.16 -8.78 -8.88
C ASP A 244 4.65 -8.55 -8.95
N MET A 245 4.23 -7.39 -8.46
CA MET A 245 2.83 -7.00 -8.48
C MET A 245 2.36 -6.57 -9.88
N ALA A 246 3.27 -6.10 -10.75
CA ALA A 246 2.90 -5.73 -12.11
C ALA A 246 2.54 -6.99 -12.90
N GLU A 247 3.35 -8.05 -12.80
CA GLU A 247 3.04 -9.36 -13.39
C GLU A 247 1.71 -9.90 -12.85
N ALA A 248 1.50 -9.85 -11.53
CA ALA A 248 0.28 -10.35 -10.91
C ALA A 248 -0.97 -9.59 -11.39
N TYR A 249 -0.89 -8.27 -11.54
CA TYR A 249 -1.98 -7.46 -12.11
C TYR A 249 -2.18 -7.74 -13.61
N ALA A 250 -1.11 -7.94 -14.38
CA ALA A 250 -1.20 -8.30 -15.79
C ALA A 250 -1.86 -9.66 -16.00
N TRP A 251 -1.59 -10.60 -15.11
CA TRP A 251 -2.14 -11.96 -15.16
C TRP A 251 -3.62 -12.00 -14.80
N ALA A 252 -4.10 -11.18 -13.86
CA ALA A 252 -5.44 -11.27 -13.30
C ALA A 252 -6.53 -10.74 -14.22
N ASP A 253 -7.69 -11.38 -14.21
CA ASP A 253 -8.93 -10.87 -14.81
C ASP A 253 -9.77 -10.13 -13.75
N VAL A 254 -9.74 -10.63 -12.51
CA VAL A 254 -10.48 -10.07 -11.36
C VAL A 254 -9.58 -10.05 -10.14
N ILE A 255 -9.72 -9.02 -9.33
CA ILE A 255 -9.03 -8.95 -8.04
C ILE A 255 -9.99 -8.80 -6.86
N VAL A 256 -9.71 -9.53 -5.77
CA VAL A 256 -10.32 -9.30 -4.45
C VAL A 256 -9.23 -8.82 -3.51
N CYS A 257 -9.36 -7.61 -2.98
CA CYS A 257 -8.30 -7.03 -2.15
C CYS A 257 -8.83 -6.13 -1.04
N ARG A 258 -7.94 -5.77 -0.11
CA ARG A 258 -8.21 -4.71 0.86
C ARG A 258 -8.28 -3.35 0.17
N ALA A 259 -9.19 -2.49 0.63
CA ALA A 259 -9.38 -1.12 0.15
C ALA A 259 -8.29 -0.16 0.69
N GLY A 260 -7.00 -0.55 0.58
CA GLY A 260 -5.88 0.34 0.89
C GLY A 260 -5.70 1.40 -0.21
N ALA A 261 -5.36 2.63 0.16
CA ALA A 261 -5.29 3.75 -0.76
C ALA A 261 -4.36 3.50 -1.97
N LEU A 262 -3.17 2.95 -1.74
CA LEU A 262 -2.23 2.60 -2.81
C LEU A 262 -2.74 1.44 -3.65
N THR A 263 -3.31 0.40 -3.03
CA THR A 263 -3.88 -0.75 -3.75
C THR A 263 -5.02 -0.31 -4.67
N VAL A 264 -5.92 0.55 -4.17
CA VAL A 264 -7.03 1.10 -4.99
C VAL A 264 -6.47 1.85 -6.21
N THR A 265 -5.43 2.67 -5.99
CA THR A 265 -4.81 3.42 -7.09
C THR A 265 -4.12 2.50 -8.09
N GLU A 266 -3.35 1.51 -7.63
CA GLU A 266 -2.65 0.55 -8.50
C GLU A 266 -3.65 -0.28 -9.34
N VAL A 267 -4.70 -0.79 -8.69
CA VAL A 267 -5.77 -1.57 -9.34
C VAL A 267 -6.50 -0.73 -10.39
N ALA A 268 -6.82 0.53 -10.07
CA ALA A 268 -7.43 1.45 -11.03
C ALA A 268 -6.50 1.76 -12.22
N THR A 269 -5.20 1.93 -11.96
CA THR A 269 -4.19 2.16 -13.01
C THR A 269 -4.04 0.93 -13.91
N ALA A 270 -4.04 -0.27 -13.33
CA ALA A 270 -4.01 -1.52 -14.08
C ALA A 270 -5.34 -1.82 -14.80
N GLY A 271 -6.42 -1.10 -14.54
CA GLY A 271 -7.72 -1.28 -15.16
C GLY A 271 -8.39 -2.62 -14.83
N LEU A 272 -8.17 -3.17 -13.62
CA LEU A 272 -8.72 -4.45 -13.20
C LEU A 272 -10.13 -4.33 -12.62
N LEU A 273 -10.98 -5.30 -12.93
CA LEU A 273 -12.24 -5.50 -12.22
C LEU A 273 -11.93 -5.89 -10.76
N ALA A 274 -12.48 -5.14 -9.80
CA ALA A 274 -12.09 -5.29 -8.42
C ALA A 274 -13.26 -5.40 -7.43
N VAL A 275 -13.09 -6.29 -6.44
CA VAL A 275 -13.91 -6.35 -5.24
C VAL A 275 -13.06 -5.84 -4.07
N PHE A 276 -13.38 -4.65 -3.57
CA PHE A 276 -12.69 -4.06 -2.42
C PHE A 276 -13.35 -4.46 -1.11
N VAL A 277 -12.56 -5.03 -0.20
CA VAL A 277 -12.99 -5.39 1.15
C VAL A 277 -12.42 -4.39 2.14
N PRO A 278 -13.23 -3.44 2.68
CA PRO A 278 -12.77 -2.44 3.63
C PRO A 278 -12.23 -3.05 4.93
N LEU A 279 -11.36 -2.31 5.61
CA LEU A 279 -10.98 -2.65 6.98
C LEU A 279 -12.19 -2.37 7.90
N PRO A 280 -12.49 -3.26 8.85
CA PRO A 280 -13.45 -2.95 9.90
C PRO A 280 -12.92 -1.78 10.74
N HIS A 281 -13.82 -0.89 11.13
CA HIS A 281 -13.52 0.28 11.98
C HIS A 281 -13.28 -0.13 13.45
#